data_9e0262d5b97e67a8025bec41899a9245
#
_entry.id   9e0262d5b97e67a8025bec41899a9245
#
_cell.length_a   1.000
_cell.length_b   1.000
_cell.length_c   1.000
_cell.angle_alpha   90.00
_cell.angle_beta   90.00
_cell.angle_gamma   90.00
#
_symmetry.space_group_name_H-M   'P 1'
#
loop_
_entity.id
_entity.type
_entity.pdbx_description
1 polymer ?
#
loop_
_entity_poly.entity_id
_entity_poly.type
_entity_poly.pdbx_seq_one_letter_code
_entity_poly.pdbx_strand_id
1 'polypeptide(L)'
;MSKKIRMGRLFNYNSDKTFLLPIDHGITLGPIKGINSYCDTVKLAASGGVDAVIAHKGTIKKLIEENIYGSYSYIMHLSASTALAPYSEKKVLVTQVEEALTYGVDGISIHVNLGGEDEAQMLKDFGYVSNECEKWGIPLLAMMYAKGAENDPNTTSHLIKVAQ
;
A
#
# COMPACT_ATOMS: atom_id res chain seq x y z
N MET A 1 -16.14 -2.71 10.93
CA MET A 1 -16.43 -3.66 9.82
C MET A 1 -15.48 -4.82 9.94
N SER A 2 -15.91 -6.06 9.70
CA SER A 2 -15.03 -7.22 9.84
C SER A 2 -13.93 -7.23 8.79
N LYS A 3 -12.70 -7.59 9.14
CA LYS A 3 -11.55 -7.78 8.25
C LYS A 3 -11.89 -8.71 7.07
N LYS A 4 -12.68 -9.76 7.35
CA LYS A 4 -13.16 -10.71 6.33
C LYS A 4 -14.02 -10.04 5.24
N ILE A 5 -14.88 -9.07 5.61
CA ILE A 5 -15.72 -8.35 4.64
C ILE A 5 -14.85 -7.47 3.73
N ARG A 6 -13.85 -6.78 4.29
CA ARG A 6 -12.92 -5.96 3.51
C ARG A 6 -12.03 -6.82 2.59
N MET A 7 -11.54 -7.96 3.09
CA MET A 7 -10.80 -8.92 2.25
C MET A 7 -11.65 -9.39 1.06
N GLY A 8 -12.94 -9.68 1.27
CA GLY A 8 -13.84 -10.08 0.19
C GLY A 8 -14.08 -9.01 -0.88
N ARG A 9 -13.73 -7.73 -0.61
CA ARG A 9 -13.76 -6.65 -1.61
C ARG A 9 -12.44 -6.50 -2.36
N LEU A 10 -11.35 -6.93 -1.74
CA LEU A 10 -10.01 -6.87 -2.32
C LEU A 10 -9.70 -8.05 -3.23
N PHE A 11 -10.43 -9.16 -3.09
CA PHE A 11 -10.23 -10.37 -3.87
C PHE A 11 -11.44 -10.66 -4.75
N ASN A 12 -11.21 -11.08 -5.97
CA ASN A 12 -12.27 -11.52 -6.86
C ASN A 12 -12.86 -12.85 -6.36
N TYR A 13 -14.15 -12.82 -6.04
CA TYR A 13 -14.87 -13.96 -5.44
C TYR A 13 -14.78 -15.27 -6.25
N ASN A 14 -14.72 -15.16 -7.58
CA ASN A 14 -14.74 -16.34 -8.46
C ASN A 14 -13.36 -16.98 -8.64
N SER A 15 -12.28 -16.24 -8.41
CA SER A 15 -10.91 -16.68 -8.71
C SER A 15 -9.99 -16.76 -7.49
N ASP A 16 -10.42 -16.23 -6.34
CA ASP A 16 -9.58 -16.00 -5.14
C ASP A 16 -8.27 -15.23 -5.44
N LYS A 17 -8.27 -14.46 -6.55
CA LYS A 17 -7.13 -13.64 -6.98
C LYS A 17 -7.47 -12.18 -6.84
N THR A 18 -6.42 -11.35 -6.81
CA THR A 18 -6.55 -9.90 -6.80
C THR A 18 -5.62 -9.26 -7.82
N PHE A 19 -6.13 -8.27 -8.53
CA PHE A 19 -5.34 -7.41 -9.41
C PHE A 19 -5.25 -6.02 -8.78
N LEU A 20 -4.07 -5.68 -8.27
CA LEU A 20 -3.81 -4.42 -7.59
C LEU A 20 -3.05 -3.46 -8.50
N LEU A 21 -3.48 -2.20 -8.56
CA LEU A 21 -2.78 -1.12 -9.27
C LEU A 21 -2.09 -0.19 -8.27
N PRO A 22 -0.76 -0.27 -8.06
CA PRO A 22 -0.03 0.71 -7.26
C PRO A 22 0.27 1.99 -8.07
N ILE A 23 -0.13 3.14 -7.53
CA ILE A 23 0.16 4.49 -8.05
C ILE A 23 0.72 5.41 -6.95
N ASP A 24 1.35 4.82 -5.95
CA ASP A 24 1.97 5.48 -4.79
C ASP A 24 3.40 6.01 -5.08
N HIS A 25 3.99 5.64 -6.21
CA HIS A 25 5.39 5.95 -6.57
C HIS A 25 5.69 7.46 -6.70
N GLY A 26 4.68 8.28 -7.00
CA GLY A 26 4.87 9.70 -7.33
C GLY A 26 5.50 10.52 -6.20
N ILE A 27 5.23 10.19 -4.95
CA ILE A 27 5.82 10.91 -3.81
C ILE A 27 7.34 10.62 -3.68
N THR A 28 7.75 9.41 -4.03
CA THR A 28 9.16 9.02 -3.98
C THR A 28 9.92 9.49 -5.23
N LEU A 29 9.38 9.25 -6.41
CA LEU A 29 10.07 9.45 -7.69
C LEU A 29 9.77 10.79 -8.36
N GLY A 30 8.77 11.53 -7.87
CA GLY A 30 8.26 12.73 -8.56
C GLY A 30 7.36 12.36 -9.74
N PRO A 31 7.27 13.23 -10.77
CA PRO A 31 6.45 12.98 -11.95
C PRO A 31 6.89 11.73 -12.71
N ILE A 32 5.95 10.83 -12.98
CA ILE A 32 6.22 9.55 -13.65
C ILE A 32 5.74 9.63 -15.09
N LYS A 33 6.64 9.31 -16.04
CA LYS A 33 6.28 9.24 -17.46
C LYS A 33 5.18 8.21 -17.68
N GLY A 34 4.11 8.61 -18.33
CA GLY A 34 2.94 7.76 -18.61
C GLY A 34 1.81 7.89 -17.57
N ILE A 35 2.05 8.49 -16.40
CA ILE A 35 1.02 8.82 -15.42
C ILE A 35 0.85 10.35 -15.40
N ASN A 36 0.23 10.89 -16.44
CA ASN A 36 -0.03 12.33 -16.54
C ASN A 36 -1.23 12.78 -15.68
N SER A 37 -2.17 11.86 -15.46
CA SER A 37 -3.37 12.05 -14.65
C SER A 37 -3.68 10.78 -13.89
N TYR A 38 -3.68 10.86 -12.57
CA TYR A 38 -4.12 9.73 -11.72
C TYR A 38 -5.59 9.37 -11.99
N CYS A 39 -6.42 10.38 -12.26
CA CYS A 39 -7.83 10.16 -12.57
C CYS A 39 -8.03 9.30 -13.82
N ASP A 40 -7.34 9.63 -14.91
CA ASP A 40 -7.45 8.87 -16.16
C ASP A 40 -6.82 7.48 -16.04
N THR A 41 -5.69 7.38 -15.31
CA THR A 41 -5.04 6.08 -15.04
C THR A 41 -5.97 5.14 -14.28
N VAL A 42 -6.66 5.65 -13.25
CA VAL A 42 -7.58 4.83 -12.45
C VAL A 42 -8.84 4.46 -13.25
N LYS A 43 -9.40 5.37 -14.05
CA LYS A 43 -10.53 5.06 -14.94
C LYS A 43 -10.18 3.95 -15.94
N LEU A 44 -8.98 4.03 -16.53
CA LEU A 44 -8.51 3.00 -17.46
C LEU A 44 -8.34 1.65 -16.75
N ALA A 45 -7.73 1.64 -15.55
CA ALA A 45 -7.56 0.42 -14.77
C ALA A 45 -8.90 -0.18 -14.34
N ALA A 46 -9.87 0.65 -13.97
CA ALA A 46 -11.22 0.21 -13.64
C ALA A 46 -11.91 -0.49 -14.82
N SER A 47 -11.74 0.06 -16.03
CA SER A 47 -12.26 -0.60 -17.25
C SER A 47 -11.54 -1.93 -17.56
N GLY A 48 -10.32 -2.10 -17.10
CA GLY A 48 -9.52 -3.33 -17.20
C GLY A 48 -9.78 -4.35 -16.08
N GLY A 49 -10.70 -4.07 -15.14
CA GLY A 49 -11.08 -5.01 -14.08
C GLY A 49 -10.13 -5.04 -12.90
N VAL A 50 -9.52 -3.90 -12.52
CA VAL A 50 -8.73 -3.79 -11.29
C VAL A 50 -9.60 -4.04 -10.06
N ASP A 51 -9.09 -4.81 -9.09
CA ASP A 51 -9.79 -5.08 -7.83
C ASP A 51 -9.52 -3.98 -6.79
N ALA A 52 -8.28 -3.44 -6.74
CA ALA A 52 -7.98 -2.31 -5.88
C ALA A 52 -6.85 -1.41 -6.42
N VAL A 53 -6.92 -0.14 -6.04
CA VAL A 53 -5.91 0.88 -6.32
C VAL A 53 -5.16 1.23 -5.04
N ILE A 54 -3.83 1.21 -5.09
CA ILE A 54 -2.95 1.57 -3.97
C ILE A 54 -2.42 2.98 -4.21
N ALA A 55 -2.72 3.91 -3.30
CA ALA A 55 -2.31 5.29 -3.43
C ALA A 55 -2.13 5.97 -2.06
N HIS A 56 -1.42 7.09 -2.05
CA HIS A 56 -1.32 7.96 -0.89
C HIS A 56 -2.61 8.77 -0.64
N LYS A 57 -2.78 9.24 0.59
CA LYS A 57 -3.93 10.01 1.05
C LYS A 57 -4.36 11.14 0.10
N GLY A 58 -3.42 11.97 -0.34
CA GLY A 58 -3.72 13.10 -1.24
C GLY A 58 -4.29 12.67 -2.59
N THR A 59 -3.78 11.57 -3.16
CA THR A 59 -4.30 10.99 -4.41
C THR A 59 -5.69 10.41 -4.20
N ILE A 60 -5.92 9.61 -3.14
CA ILE A 60 -7.23 9.04 -2.83
C ILE A 60 -8.26 10.15 -2.61
N LYS A 61 -7.90 11.20 -1.83
CA LYS A 61 -8.76 12.36 -1.61
C LYS A 61 -9.21 12.98 -2.94
N LYS A 62 -8.26 13.26 -3.83
CA LYS A 62 -8.55 13.82 -5.14
C LYS A 62 -9.46 12.91 -5.99
N LEU A 63 -9.20 11.60 -6.00
CA LEU A 63 -10.04 10.65 -6.74
C LEU A 63 -11.48 10.65 -6.23
N ILE A 64 -11.68 10.71 -4.92
CA ILE A 64 -13.02 10.79 -4.31
C ILE A 64 -13.72 12.12 -4.66
N GLU A 65 -13.03 13.25 -4.58
CA GLU A 65 -13.55 14.57 -4.94
C GLU A 65 -13.97 14.64 -6.40
N GLU A 66 -13.28 13.92 -7.30
CA GLU A 66 -13.60 13.81 -8.73
C GLU A 66 -14.64 12.70 -9.03
N ASN A 67 -15.26 12.13 -8.00
CA ASN A 67 -16.22 11.02 -8.11
C ASN A 67 -15.65 9.78 -8.84
N ILE A 68 -14.36 9.50 -8.69
CA ILE A 68 -13.69 8.34 -9.27
C ILE A 68 -13.64 7.24 -8.22
N TYR A 69 -14.73 6.55 -8.06
CA TYR A 69 -14.91 5.37 -7.22
C TYR A 69 -15.97 4.45 -7.88
N GLY A 70 -15.94 3.17 -7.55
CA GLY A 70 -16.86 2.23 -8.22
C GLY A 70 -16.75 0.80 -7.70
N SER A 71 -16.61 -0.14 -8.60
CA SER A 71 -16.56 -1.58 -8.30
C SER A 71 -15.21 -2.09 -7.78
N TYR A 72 -14.25 -1.21 -7.58
CA TYR A 72 -12.92 -1.50 -7.04
C TYR A 72 -12.72 -0.82 -5.67
N SER A 73 -11.76 -1.32 -4.93
CA SER A 73 -11.41 -0.83 -3.59
C SER A 73 -10.23 0.15 -3.62
N TYR A 74 -10.06 0.92 -2.53
CA TYR A 74 -8.84 1.66 -2.26
C TYR A 74 -8.03 1.01 -1.14
N ILE A 75 -6.70 0.95 -1.34
CA ILE A 75 -5.71 0.63 -0.30
C ILE A 75 -4.88 1.89 -0.09
N MET A 76 -4.87 2.43 1.12
CA MET A 76 -4.08 3.63 1.43
C MET A 76 -2.66 3.24 1.82
N HIS A 77 -1.68 3.78 1.08
CA HIS A 77 -0.26 3.61 1.40
C HIS A 77 0.18 4.64 2.44
N LEU A 78 0.70 4.14 3.57
CA LEU A 78 1.04 4.98 4.72
C LEU A 78 2.49 5.43 4.76
N SER A 79 3.40 4.74 4.06
CA SER A 79 4.84 5.01 4.09
C SER A 79 5.26 5.95 2.97
N ALA A 80 6.14 6.90 3.26
CA ALA A 80 6.68 7.81 2.25
C ALA A 80 8.16 8.09 2.47
N SER A 81 8.85 8.39 1.38
CA SER A 81 10.16 9.02 1.29
C SER A 81 10.25 9.76 -0.03
N THR A 82 11.30 10.56 -0.25
CA THR A 82 11.53 11.22 -1.53
C THR A 82 12.92 10.91 -2.06
N ALA A 83 13.07 10.83 -3.38
CA ALA A 83 14.37 10.71 -4.03
C ALA A 83 15.24 11.99 -3.89
N LEU A 84 14.69 13.06 -3.33
CA LEU A 84 15.45 14.28 -2.99
C LEU A 84 16.33 14.08 -1.74
N ALA A 85 15.97 13.12 -0.88
CA ALA A 85 16.78 12.78 0.28
C ALA A 85 17.93 11.84 -0.11
N PRO A 86 19.11 11.95 0.52
CA PRO A 86 20.26 11.08 0.24
C PRO A 86 19.97 9.61 0.57
N TYR A 87 18.96 9.35 1.42
CA TYR A 87 18.55 8.01 1.87
C TYR A 87 17.07 7.79 1.60
N SER A 88 16.68 7.66 0.32
CA SER A 88 15.29 7.42 -0.09
C SER A 88 14.71 6.08 0.41
N GLU A 89 15.58 5.20 0.90
CA GLU A 89 15.20 3.92 1.52
C GLU A 89 14.55 4.10 2.90
N LYS A 90 14.84 5.22 3.58
CA LYS A 90 14.25 5.58 4.88
C LYS A 90 12.81 6.02 4.69
N LYS A 91 11.89 5.09 4.82
CA LYS A 91 10.46 5.38 4.78
C LYS A 91 9.95 5.76 6.16
N VAL A 92 9.04 6.73 6.19
CA VAL A 92 8.35 7.16 7.41
C VAL A 92 6.84 7.06 7.23
N LEU A 93 6.10 6.86 8.31
CA LEU A 93 4.64 6.90 8.27
C LEU A 93 4.16 8.35 8.14
N VAL A 94 3.38 8.65 7.12
CA VAL A 94 2.82 9.98 6.83
C VAL A 94 1.30 10.04 6.99
N THR A 95 0.68 8.92 7.35
CA THR A 95 -0.75 8.80 7.61
C THR A 95 -0.97 7.70 8.65
N GLN A 96 -2.00 7.83 9.46
CA GLN A 96 -2.39 6.83 10.46
C GLN A 96 -3.54 5.96 9.93
N VAL A 97 -3.66 4.74 10.48
CA VAL A 97 -4.72 3.78 10.09
C VAL A 97 -6.11 4.38 10.34
N GLU A 98 -6.31 5.02 11.49
CA GLU A 98 -7.57 5.64 11.86
C GLU A 98 -7.97 6.76 10.88
N GLU A 99 -7.01 7.60 10.49
CA GLU A 99 -7.23 8.64 9.48
C GLU A 99 -7.61 8.01 8.13
N ALA A 100 -6.92 6.95 7.71
CA ALA A 100 -7.20 6.27 6.44
C ALA A 100 -8.64 5.73 6.38
N LEU A 101 -9.17 5.25 7.50
CA LEU A 101 -10.54 4.75 7.58
C LEU A 101 -11.60 5.82 7.28
N THR A 102 -11.32 7.10 7.57
CA THR A 102 -12.23 8.20 7.28
C THR A 102 -12.44 8.43 5.78
N TYR A 103 -11.54 7.91 4.95
CA TYR A 103 -11.64 7.93 3.48
C TYR A 103 -12.37 6.71 2.90
N GLY A 104 -12.86 5.80 3.74
CA GLY A 104 -13.60 4.63 3.29
C GLY A 104 -12.75 3.54 2.61
N VAL A 105 -11.44 3.52 2.83
CA VAL A 105 -10.55 2.52 2.23
C VAL A 105 -10.80 1.11 2.79
N ASP A 106 -10.57 0.10 1.97
CA ASP A 106 -10.74 -1.31 2.35
C ASP A 106 -9.43 -2.01 2.75
N GLY A 107 -8.30 -1.35 2.57
CA GLY A 107 -6.99 -1.86 2.97
C GLY A 107 -5.99 -0.76 3.29
N ILE A 108 -4.96 -1.15 3.98
CA ILE A 108 -3.78 -0.34 4.31
C ILE A 108 -2.57 -0.98 3.66
N SER A 109 -1.61 -0.19 3.21
CA SER A 109 -0.29 -0.71 2.83
C SER A 109 0.83 0.09 3.45
N ILE A 110 1.94 -0.58 3.72
CA ILE A 110 3.19 0.02 4.17
C ILE A 110 4.37 -0.62 3.45
N HIS A 111 5.48 0.11 3.42
CA HIS A 111 6.75 -0.35 2.89
C HIS A 111 7.66 -0.79 4.05
N VAL A 112 8.29 -1.96 3.93
CA VAL A 112 9.20 -2.52 4.94
C VAL A 112 10.48 -3.00 4.26
N ASN A 113 11.60 -2.31 4.49
CA ASN A 113 12.92 -2.76 4.07
C ASN A 113 13.58 -3.55 5.22
N LEU A 114 14.04 -4.76 4.94
CA LEU A 114 14.79 -5.60 5.85
C LEU A 114 16.26 -5.67 5.40
N GLY A 115 17.18 -5.83 6.35
CA GLY A 115 18.63 -5.91 6.09
C GLY A 115 19.32 -4.55 5.88
N GLY A 116 18.62 -3.43 6.02
CA GLY A 116 19.17 -2.08 5.95
C GLY A 116 19.39 -1.44 7.32
N GLU A 117 20.03 -0.26 7.34
CA GLU A 117 20.30 0.50 8.58
C GLU A 117 19.03 0.89 9.34
N ASP A 118 17.90 1.04 8.65
CA ASP A 118 16.62 1.48 9.22
C ASP A 118 15.67 0.33 9.55
N GLU A 119 16.11 -0.93 9.45
CA GLU A 119 15.28 -2.11 9.69
C GLU A 119 14.54 -2.05 11.02
N ALA A 120 15.24 -1.68 12.10
CA ALA A 120 14.65 -1.63 13.44
C ALA A 120 13.48 -0.65 13.52
N GLN A 121 13.59 0.51 12.87
CA GLN A 121 12.49 1.49 12.81
C GLN A 121 11.34 0.99 11.94
N MET A 122 11.64 0.39 10.79
CA MET A 122 10.60 -0.15 9.91
C MET A 122 9.84 -1.32 10.53
N LEU A 123 10.51 -2.20 11.25
CA LEU A 123 9.86 -3.26 12.02
C LEU A 123 8.97 -2.71 13.14
N LYS A 124 9.41 -1.63 13.81
CA LYS A 124 8.60 -0.93 14.81
C LYS A 124 7.33 -0.33 14.19
N ASP A 125 7.47 0.36 13.06
CA ASP A 125 6.34 0.94 12.32
C ASP A 125 5.40 -0.15 11.80
N PHE A 126 5.95 -1.27 11.31
CA PHE A 126 5.17 -2.43 10.87
C PHE A 126 4.34 -3.03 12.01
N GLY A 127 4.96 -3.27 13.17
CA GLY A 127 4.26 -3.78 14.37
C GLY A 127 3.16 -2.83 14.83
N TYR A 128 3.43 -1.52 14.86
CA TYR A 128 2.42 -0.51 15.20
C TYR A 128 1.24 -0.53 14.23
N VAL A 129 1.49 -0.47 12.93
CA VAL A 129 0.43 -0.47 11.90
C VAL A 129 -0.34 -1.79 11.90
N SER A 130 0.34 -2.92 12.10
CA SER A 130 -0.30 -4.24 12.19
C SER A 130 -1.31 -4.29 13.35
N ASN A 131 -0.92 -3.80 14.53
CA ASN A 131 -1.79 -3.74 15.70
C ASN A 131 -3.01 -2.83 15.46
N GLU A 132 -2.80 -1.66 14.86
CA GLU A 132 -3.92 -0.75 14.53
C GLU A 132 -4.83 -1.38 13.45
N CYS A 133 -4.29 -2.04 12.44
CA CYS A 133 -5.09 -2.74 11.44
C CYS A 133 -5.94 -3.86 12.04
N GLU A 134 -5.41 -4.61 13.00
CA GLU A 134 -6.17 -5.65 13.71
C GLU A 134 -7.29 -5.04 14.56
N LYS A 135 -6.98 -4.01 15.35
CA LYS A 135 -7.95 -3.25 16.16
C LYS A 135 -9.13 -2.75 15.34
N TRP A 136 -8.87 -2.22 14.15
CA TRP A 136 -9.89 -1.65 13.28
C TRP A 136 -10.51 -2.64 12.29
N GLY A 137 -10.02 -3.88 12.27
CA GLY A 137 -10.49 -4.91 11.35
C GLY A 137 -10.28 -4.52 9.88
N ILE A 138 -9.10 -3.99 9.54
CA ILE A 138 -8.73 -3.63 8.17
C ILE A 138 -7.53 -4.49 7.71
N PRO A 139 -7.53 -5.03 6.47
CA PRO A 139 -6.39 -5.76 5.92
C PRO A 139 -5.15 -4.89 5.79
N LEU A 140 -3.99 -5.47 6.08
CA LEU A 140 -2.67 -4.85 5.88
C LEU A 140 -1.91 -5.57 4.76
N LEU A 141 -1.44 -4.82 3.78
CA LEU A 141 -0.52 -5.23 2.73
C LEU A 141 0.88 -4.70 3.05
N ALA A 142 1.79 -5.56 3.49
CA ALA A 142 3.19 -5.20 3.69
C ALA A 142 3.98 -5.40 2.39
N MET A 143 4.50 -4.32 1.81
CA MET A 143 5.42 -4.34 0.68
C MET A 143 6.83 -4.52 1.23
N MET A 144 7.29 -5.78 1.29
CA MET A 144 8.53 -6.16 1.98
C MET A 144 9.67 -6.37 0.98
N TYR A 145 10.82 -5.78 1.28
CA TYR A 145 12.03 -5.87 0.44
C TYR A 145 13.23 -6.26 1.32
N ALA A 146 14.01 -7.25 0.86
CA ALA A 146 15.27 -7.61 1.48
C ALA A 146 16.40 -6.80 0.84
N LYS A 147 17.12 -6.02 1.61
CA LYS A 147 18.26 -5.22 1.16
C LYS A 147 19.56 -5.97 1.38
N GLY A 148 20.37 -6.10 0.32
CA GLY A 148 21.64 -6.81 0.38
C GLY A 148 21.55 -8.35 0.41
N ALA A 149 20.35 -8.90 0.39
CA ALA A 149 20.10 -10.34 0.39
C ALA A 149 19.13 -10.79 -0.71
N GLU A 150 19.00 -10.01 -1.77
CA GLU A 150 18.03 -10.23 -2.85
C GLU A 150 18.25 -11.55 -3.58
N ASN A 151 19.51 -12.04 -3.61
CA ASN A 151 19.90 -13.29 -4.27
C ASN A 151 20.00 -14.50 -3.31
N ASP A 152 19.71 -14.34 -2.02
CA ASP A 152 19.70 -15.46 -1.08
C ASP A 152 18.42 -16.28 -1.29
N PRO A 153 18.53 -17.61 -1.54
CA PRO A 153 17.37 -18.47 -1.74
C PRO A 153 16.42 -18.53 -0.53
N ASN A 154 16.89 -18.18 0.66
CA ASN A 154 16.08 -18.17 1.88
C ASN A 154 15.33 -16.83 2.09
N THR A 155 15.61 -15.80 1.30
CA THR A 155 15.05 -14.46 1.49
C THR A 155 13.53 -14.46 1.49
N THR A 156 12.88 -15.11 0.53
CA THR A 156 11.41 -15.19 0.48
C THR A 156 10.82 -15.84 1.73
N SER A 157 11.41 -16.95 2.18
CA SER A 157 10.97 -17.65 3.40
C SER A 157 11.15 -16.77 4.64
N HIS A 158 12.22 -15.99 4.70
CA HIS A 158 12.45 -15.04 5.79
C HIS A 158 11.42 -13.89 5.78
N LEU A 159 11.16 -13.27 4.62
CA LEU A 159 10.13 -12.24 4.50
C LEU A 159 8.74 -12.73 4.94
N ILE A 160 8.37 -13.96 4.56
CA ILE A 160 7.11 -14.57 4.98
C ILE A 160 7.06 -14.74 6.51
N LYS A 161 8.16 -15.14 7.14
CA LYS A 161 8.22 -15.29 8.60
C LYS A 161 8.09 -13.98 9.35
N VAL A 162 8.69 -12.92 8.84
CA VAL A 162 8.54 -11.58 9.43
C VAL A 162 7.12 -11.04 9.27
N ALA A 163 6.42 -11.40 8.20
CA ALA A 163 5.04 -10.97 7.94
C ALA A 163 3.98 -11.73 8.76
N GLN A 164 4.33 -12.85 9.38
CA GLN A 164 3.45 -13.67 10.24
C GLN A 164 3.36 -13.15 11.68
#